data_e17832a9dc5e9529b2e4c5145b2b060c
#
_entry.id   e17832a9dc5e9529b2e4c5145b2b060c
#
_cell.length_a   1.000
_cell.length_b   1.000
_cell.length_c   1.000
_cell.angle_alpha   90.00
_cell.angle_beta   90.00
_cell.angle_gamma   90.00
#
_symmetry.space_group_name_H-M   'P 1'
#
loop_
_entity.id
_entity.type
_entity.pdbx_description
1 polymer ?
#
loop_
_entity_poly.entity_id
_entity_poly.type
_entity_poly.pdbx_seq_one_letter_code
_entity_poly.pdbx_strand_id
1 'polypeptide(L)'
;MQTRPSPDTRLLMTSYELFQMFVLLLVGHALADYPLQGEFLAKAKNRFAPVPGVPWYQALGAHAVIHGGAVGWITGSITLGVLEVICHMLIDDLKCGHRISYNIDQLLHVACKVVWVALAVSTTLP
;
A
#
# COMPACT_ATOMS: atom_id res chain seq x y z
N MET A 1 -34.48 12.96 -21.19
CA MET A 1 -33.43 13.99 -21.05
C MET A 1 -32.73 13.73 -19.72
N GLN A 2 -31.59 13.04 -19.73
CA GLN A 2 -30.85 12.71 -18.53
C GLN A 2 -30.04 13.93 -18.12
N THR A 3 -30.44 14.59 -17.04
CA THR A 3 -29.71 15.74 -16.49
C THR A 3 -28.34 15.24 -15.98
N ARG A 4 -27.25 15.83 -16.51
CA ARG A 4 -25.92 15.56 -15.96
C ARG A 4 -25.92 15.94 -14.48
N PRO A 5 -25.42 15.08 -13.60
CA PRO A 5 -25.29 15.43 -12.19
C PRO A 5 -24.38 16.68 -12.06
N SER A 6 -24.75 17.58 -11.17
CA SER A 6 -23.99 18.80 -10.90
C SER A 6 -22.58 18.44 -10.39
N PRO A 7 -21.57 19.33 -10.60
CA PRO A 7 -20.20 19.12 -10.12
C PRO A 7 -20.12 18.85 -8.60
N ASP A 8 -21.05 19.39 -7.82
CA ASP A 8 -21.10 19.23 -6.36
C ASP A 8 -21.50 17.82 -5.88
N THR A 9 -22.12 17.03 -6.73
CA THR A 9 -22.55 15.65 -6.35
C THR A 9 -21.39 14.65 -6.35
N ARG A 10 -20.19 15.04 -6.80
CA ARG A 10 -19.00 14.18 -6.82
C ARG A 10 -18.17 14.23 -5.52
N LEU A 11 -18.55 15.06 -4.56
CA LEU A 11 -17.65 15.46 -3.48
C LEU A 11 -17.88 14.76 -2.13
N LEU A 12 -18.88 13.89 -1.99
CA LEU A 12 -19.10 13.20 -0.74
C LEU A 12 -19.17 11.69 -0.96
N MET A 13 -18.03 11.03 -0.84
CA MET A 13 -18.03 9.57 -0.64
C MET A 13 -18.84 9.28 0.62
N THR A 14 -19.77 8.33 0.51
CA THR A 14 -20.54 7.86 1.64
C THR A 14 -19.66 7.10 2.63
N SER A 15 -20.07 7.01 3.89
CA SER A 15 -19.35 6.20 4.90
C SER A 15 -19.17 4.74 4.43
N TYR A 16 -20.12 4.23 3.65
CA TYR A 16 -20.03 2.89 3.08
C TYR A 16 -18.89 2.78 2.04
N GLU A 17 -18.75 3.75 1.13
CA GLU A 17 -17.69 3.75 0.12
C GLU A 17 -16.31 3.91 0.75
N LEU A 18 -16.18 4.70 1.82
CA LEU A 18 -14.94 4.83 2.59
C LEU A 18 -14.57 3.49 3.25
N PHE A 19 -15.51 2.86 3.89
CA PHE A 19 -15.32 1.54 4.49
C PHE A 19 -14.93 0.48 3.44
N GLN A 20 -15.62 0.48 2.31
CA GLN A 20 -15.32 -0.42 1.19
C GLN A 20 -13.89 -0.20 0.65
N MET A 21 -13.49 1.04 0.45
CA MET A 21 -12.11 1.37 0.03
C MET A 21 -11.09 0.86 1.03
N PHE A 22 -11.30 1.09 2.32
CA PHE A 22 -10.41 0.60 3.38
C PHE A 22 -10.31 -0.93 3.37
N VAL A 23 -11.43 -1.63 3.28
CA VAL A 23 -11.44 -3.11 3.21
C VAL A 23 -10.67 -3.60 1.98
N LEU A 24 -10.88 -2.99 0.80
CA LEU A 24 -10.14 -3.37 -0.41
C LEU A 24 -8.64 -3.12 -0.28
N LEU A 25 -8.23 -2.03 0.38
CA LEU A 25 -6.82 -1.76 0.67
C LEU A 25 -6.20 -2.82 1.60
N LEU A 26 -6.95 -3.29 2.60
CA LEU A 26 -6.52 -4.39 3.46
C LEU A 26 -6.41 -5.71 2.70
N VAL A 27 -7.37 -6.01 1.83
CA VAL A 27 -7.32 -7.21 0.98
C VAL A 27 -6.11 -7.15 0.04
N GLY A 28 -5.88 -6.01 -0.61
CA GLY A 28 -4.72 -5.81 -1.47
C GLY A 28 -3.40 -5.99 -0.72
N HIS A 29 -3.31 -5.44 0.49
CA HIS A 29 -2.15 -5.63 1.37
C HIS A 29 -1.93 -7.11 1.72
N ALA A 30 -2.97 -7.81 2.15
CA ALA A 30 -2.87 -9.22 2.50
C ALA A 30 -2.45 -10.10 1.31
N LEU A 31 -2.99 -9.83 0.12
CA LEU A 31 -2.60 -10.54 -1.11
C LEU A 31 -1.12 -10.30 -1.46
N ALA A 32 -0.65 -9.08 -1.30
CA ALA A 32 0.74 -8.73 -1.61
C ALA A 32 1.73 -9.29 -0.57
N ASP A 33 1.37 -9.29 0.71
CA ASP A 33 2.26 -9.75 1.79
C ASP A 33 2.33 -11.28 1.93
N TYR A 34 1.30 -12.00 1.57
CA TYR A 34 1.25 -13.46 1.76
C TYR A 34 1.45 -14.21 0.44
N PRO A 35 0.44 -14.37 -0.43
CA PRO A 35 0.60 -15.23 -1.62
C PRO A 35 1.56 -14.64 -2.66
N LEU A 36 1.56 -13.32 -2.88
CA LEU A 36 2.39 -12.70 -3.91
C LEU A 36 3.83 -12.44 -3.47
N GLN A 37 4.11 -12.32 -2.19
CA GLN A 37 5.47 -12.20 -1.69
C GLN A 37 6.20 -13.55 -1.75
N GLY A 38 5.61 -14.60 -1.18
CA GLY A 38 6.23 -15.91 -1.06
C GLY A 38 7.52 -15.89 -0.23
N GLU A 39 8.12 -17.07 -0.08
CA GLU A 39 9.34 -17.23 0.73
C GLU A 39 10.56 -16.55 0.11
N PHE A 40 10.65 -16.58 -1.22
CA PHE A 40 11.79 -15.99 -1.93
C PHE A 40 11.88 -14.48 -1.71
N LEU A 41 10.82 -13.72 -2.00
CA LEU A 41 10.83 -12.27 -1.82
C LEU A 41 10.98 -11.88 -0.34
N ALA A 42 10.35 -12.64 0.57
CA ALA A 42 10.48 -12.40 2.01
C ALA A 42 11.93 -12.45 2.49
N LYS A 43 12.74 -13.36 1.93
CA LYS A 43 14.18 -13.47 2.23
C LYS A 43 15.01 -12.48 1.41
N ALA A 44 14.75 -12.39 0.11
CA ALA A 44 15.58 -11.63 -0.81
C ALA A 44 15.55 -10.12 -0.58
N LYS A 45 14.44 -9.56 -0.06
CA LYS A 45 14.30 -8.14 0.26
C LYS A 45 15.09 -7.68 1.50
N ASN A 46 15.66 -8.61 2.26
CA ASN A 46 16.37 -8.31 3.50
C ASN A 46 17.85 -7.98 3.23
N ARG A 47 18.21 -6.68 3.31
CA ARG A 47 19.60 -6.23 3.14
C ARG A 47 20.54 -6.64 4.26
N PHE A 48 20.01 -7.00 5.42
CA PHE A 48 20.81 -7.42 6.59
C PHE A 48 21.14 -8.92 6.57
N ALA A 49 20.45 -9.69 5.72
CA ALA A 49 20.71 -11.10 5.48
C ALA A 49 20.56 -11.39 3.97
N PRO A 50 21.46 -10.84 3.12
CA PRO A 50 21.29 -10.87 1.68
C PRO A 50 21.36 -12.28 1.11
N VAL A 51 20.53 -12.58 0.12
CA VAL A 51 20.59 -13.82 -0.66
C VAL A 51 21.69 -13.66 -1.71
N PRO A 52 22.69 -14.56 -1.77
CA PRO A 52 23.77 -14.48 -2.76
C PRO A 52 23.25 -14.38 -4.20
N GLY A 53 23.77 -13.41 -4.95
CA GLY A 53 23.40 -13.19 -6.35
C GLY A 53 22.06 -12.47 -6.57
N VAL A 54 21.35 -12.10 -5.51
CA VAL A 54 20.08 -11.36 -5.60
C VAL A 54 20.23 -9.96 -5.00
N PRO A 55 20.08 -8.89 -5.80
CA PRO A 55 20.09 -7.54 -5.27
C PRO A 55 18.87 -7.28 -4.38
N TRP A 56 19.08 -7.09 -3.08
CA TRP A 56 18.02 -6.90 -2.10
C TRP A 56 17.08 -5.72 -2.44
N TYR A 57 17.62 -4.64 -3.00
CA TYR A 57 16.85 -3.45 -3.38
C TYR A 57 15.90 -3.71 -4.55
N GLN A 58 16.24 -4.63 -5.46
CA GLN A 58 15.33 -5.05 -6.52
C GLN A 58 14.18 -5.90 -5.95
N ALA A 59 14.49 -6.82 -5.05
CA ALA A 59 13.48 -7.66 -4.40
C ALA A 59 12.54 -6.82 -3.52
N LEU A 60 13.09 -5.90 -2.71
CA LEU A 60 12.30 -4.97 -1.90
C LEU A 60 11.46 -4.03 -2.77
N GLY A 61 12.04 -3.47 -3.82
CA GLY A 61 11.35 -2.60 -4.77
C GLY A 61 10.21 -3.31 -5.49
N ALA A 62 10.44 -4.52 -5.98
CA ALA A 62 9.42 -5.33 -6.64
C ALA A 62 8.24 -5.63 -5.71
N HIS A 63 8.52 -6.02 -4.47
CA HIS A 63 7.49 -6.24 -3.45
C HIS A 63 6.70 -4.97 -3.16
N ALA A 64 7.39 -3.85 -2.91
CA ALA A 64 6.75 -2.57 -2.61
C ALA A 64 5.90 -2.03 -3.78
N VAL A 65 6.34 -2.24 -5.03
CA VAL A 65 5.57 -1.84 -6.23
C VAL A 65 4.26 -2.62 -6.36
N ILE A 66 4.20 -3.87 -5.94
CA ILE A 66 2.93 -4.63 -5.89
C ILE A 66 1.95 -3.95 -4.92
N HIS A 67 2.41 -3.55 -3.75
CA HIS A 67 1.59 -2.80 -2.78
C HIS A 67 1.15 -1.43 -3.32
N GLY A 68 2.08 -0.67 -3.87
CA GLY A 68 1.78 0.64 -4.47
C GLY A 68 0.82 0.54 -5.66
N GLY A 69 0.95 -0.49 -6.48
CA GLY A 69 0.02 -0.77 -7.59
C GLY A 69 -1.40 -1.04 -7.09
N ALA A 70 -1.55 -1.83 -6.04
CA ALA A 70 -2.85 -2.08 -5.41
C ALA A 70 -3.47 -0.78 -4.85
N VAL A 71 -2.68 0.04 -4.13
CA VAL A 71 -3.14 1.32 -3.60
C VAL A 71 -3.53 2.28 -4.73
N GLY A 72 -2.68 2.44 -5.74
CA GLY A 72 -2.95 3.31 -6.89
C GLY A 72 -4.22 2.90 -7.64
N TRP A 73 -4.41 1.61 -7.84
CA TRP A 73 -5.61 1.06 -8.48
C TRP A 73 -6.88 1.30 -7.67
N ILE A 74 -6.86 0.96 -6.37
CA ILE A 74 -8.04 1.03 -5.49
C ILE A 74 -8.46 2.48 -5.24
N THR A 75 -7.48 3.37 -5.02
CA THR A 75 -7.76 4.79 -4.76
C THR A 75 -7.98 5.63 -6.02
N GLY A 76 -7.58 5.11 -7.18
CA GLY A 76 -7.55 5.87 -8.44
C GLY A 76 -6.46 6.95 -8.47
N SER A 77 -5.49 6.92 -7.55
CA SER A 77 -4.42 7.92 -7.42
C SER A 77 -3.04 7.29 -7.56
N ILE A 78 -2.35 7.61 -8.64
CA ILE A 78 -0.96 7.17 -8.85
C ILE A 78 -0.04 7.76 -7.78
N THR A 79 -0.32 8.97 -7.32
CA THR A 79 0.44 9.64 -6.26
C THR A 79 0.39 8.84 -4.96
N LEU A 80 -0.80 8.38 -4.53
CA LEU A 80 -0.93 7.53 -3.35
C LEU A 80 -0.25 6.18 -3.54
N GLY A 81 -0.29 5.62 -4.75
CA GLY A 81 0.47 4.42 -5.09
C GLY A 81 1.98 4.60 -4.89
N VAL A 82 2.55 5.71 -5.38
CA VAL A 82 3.98 6.01 -5.20
C VAL A 82 4.34 6.24 -3.73
N LEU A 83 3.50 6.95 -2.99
CA LEU A 83 3.70 7.15 -1.55
C LEU A 83 3.65 5.83 -0.78
N GLU A 84 2.75 4.92 -1.15
CA GLU A 84 2.73 3.56 -0.59
C GLU A 84 4.05 2.83 -0.85
N VAL A 85 4.59 2.87 -2.07
CA VAL A 85 5.88 2.23 -2.38
C VAL A 85 6.95 2.71 -1.41
N ILE A 86 7.07 4.02 -1.22
CA ILE A 86 8.09 4.63 -0.35
C ILE A 86 7.87 4.20 1.11
N CYS A 87 6.66 4.37 1.63
CA CYS A 87 6.34 4.00 3.01
C CYS A 87 6.53 2.51 3.25
N HIS A 88 6.10 1.67 2.31
CA HIS A 88 6.23 0.22 2.41
C HIS A 88 7.69 -0.22 2.48
N MET A 89 8.55 0.32 1.62
CA MET A 89 9.98 0.04 1.64
C MET A 89 10.63 0.41 2.98
N LEU A 90 10.27 1.57 3.54
CA LEU A 90 10.82 2.05 4.81
C LEU A 90 10.39 1.15 5.98
N ILE A 91 9.11 0.79 6.05
CA ILE A 91 8.58 -0.06 7.12
C ILE A 91 9.19 -1.46 7.05
N ASP A 92 9.24 -2.05 5.87
CA ASP A 92 9.84 -3.36 5.64
C ASP A 92 11.33 -3.40 5.99
N ASP A 93 12.07 -2.34 5.65
CA ASP A 93 13.50 -2.24 6.01
C ASP A 93 13.70 -2.17 7.53
N LEU A 94 12.86 -1.43 8.25
CA LEU A 94 12.90 -1.40 9.71
C LEU A 94 12.62 -2.77 10.33
N LYS A 95 11.68 -3.53 9.78
CA LYS A 95 11.38 -4.90 10.23
C LYS A 95 12.54 -5.84 9.92
N CYS A 96 13.08 -5.81 8.70
CA CYS A 96 14.22 -6.63 8.31
C CYS A 96 15.45 -6.37 9.18
N GLY A 97 15.65 -5.11 9.62
CA GLY A 97 16.69 -4.72 10.55
C GLY A 97 16.40 -5.00 12.03
N HIS A 98 15.33 -5.72 12.35
CA HIS A 98 14.88 -6.02 13.71
C HIS A 98 14.66 -4.77 14.60
N ARG A 99 14.39 -3.61 13.99
CA ARG A 99 14.10 -2.37 14.72
C ARG A 99 12.64 -2.30 15.19
N ILE A 100 11.75 -2.99 14.53
CA ILE A 100 10.35 -3.14 14.89
C ILE A 100 9.96 -4.62 14.85
N SER A 101 8.95 -4.98 15.66
CA SER A 101 8.40 -6.34 15.65
C SER A 101 7.48 -6.55 14.45
N TYR A 102 7.18 -7.81 14.13
CA TYR A 102 6.22 -8.17 13.10
C TYR A 102 4.85 -7.50 13.33
N ASN A 103 4.37 -7.46 14.58
CA ASN A 103 3.07 -6.85 14.88
C ASN A 103 3.08 -5.33 14.67
N ILE A 104 4.17 -4.66 15.02
CA ILE A 104 4.33 -3.21 14.77
C ILE A 104 4.41 -2.94 13.27
N ASP A 105 5.14 -3.73 12.53
CA ASP A 105 5.21 -3.68 11.07
C ASP A 105 3.81 -3.74 10.45
N GLN A 106 3.01 -4.75 10.80
CA GLN A 106 1.65 -4.90 10.29
C GLN A 106 0.73 -3.73 10.71
N LEU A 107 0.87 -3.26 11.97
CA LEU A 107 0.10 -2.09 12.44
C LEU A 107 0.43 -0.83 11.65
N LEU A 108 1.70 -0.57 11.34
CA LEU A 108 2.11 0.57 10.54
C LEU A 108 1.57 0.51 9.11
N HIS A 109 1.58 -0.68 8.49
CA HIS A 109 0.97 -0.88 7.17
C HIS A 109 -0.54 -0.60 7.18
N VAL A 110 -1.26 -1.07 8.22
CA VAL A 110 -2.69 -0.77 8.38
C VAL A 110 -2.92 0.72 8.61
N ALA A 111 -2.10 1.38 9.43
CA ALA A 111 -2.16 2.82 9.65
C ALA A 111 -1.98 3.61 8.33
N CYS A 112 -1.06 3.19 7.46
CA CYS A 112 -0.91 3.78 6.13
C CYS A 112 -2.21 3.67 5.32
N LYS A 113 -2.93 2.54 5.38
CA LYS A 113 -4.21 2.37 4.66
C LYS A 113 -5.28 3.36 5.15
N VAL A 114 -5.33 3.62 6.46
CA VAL A 114 -6.22 4.66 7.03
C VAL A 114 -5.84 6.05 6.47
N VAL A 115 -4.55 6.37 6.42
CA VAL A 115 -4.05 7.64 5.88
C VAL A 115 -4.40 7.77 4.39
N TRP A 116 -4.22 6.70 3.60
CA TRP A 116 -4.57 6.74 2.16
C TRP A 116 -6.05 6.98 1.92
N VAL A 117 -6.93 6.35 2.70
CA VAL A 117 -8.37 6.61 2.62
C VAL A 117 -8.65 8.08 2.93
N ALA A 118 -8.09 8.62 4.01
CA ALA A 118 -8.29 10.03 4.39
C ALA A 118 -7.79 10.99 3.30
N LEU A 119 -6.63 10.73 2.72
CA LEU A 119 -6.07 11.55 1.63
C LEU A 119 -6.87 11.42 0.33
N ALA A 120 -7.33 10.23 -0.03
CA ALA A 120 -8.13 10.01 -1.23
C ALA A 120 -9.45 10.79 -1.21
N VAL A 121 -9.99 11.03 -0.02
CA VAL A 121 -11.23 11.79 0.16
C VAL A 121 -11.01 13.30 0.23
N SER A 122 -9.92 13.72 0.89
CA SER A 122 -9.66 15.14 1.14
C SER A 122 -9.00 15.86 -0.04
N THR A 123 -8.44 15.10 -1.00
CA THR A 123 -7.67 15.66 -2.10
C THR A 123 -8.06 15.03 -3.44
N THR A 124 -8.12 15.86 -4.49
CA THR A 124 -8.17 15.40 -5.88
C THR A 124 -6.76 15.10 -6.40
N LEU A 125 -5.97 14.34 -5.62
CA LEU A 125 -4.61 13.95 -6.04
C LEU A 125 -4.69 13.02 -7.26
N PRO A 126 -3.95 13.33 -8.33
CA PRO A 126 -3.88 12.48 -9.51
C PRO A 126 -3.23 11.11 -9.24
#